data_d7ebd52d1a829718ee5023f6464e1e40
#
_entry.id   d7ebd52d1a829718ee5023f6464e1e40
#
_cell.length_a   1.000
_cell.length_b   1.000
_cell.length_c   1.000
_cell.angle_alpha   90.00
_cell.angle_beta   90.00
_cell.angle_gamma   90.00
#
_symmetry.space_group_name_H-M   'P 1'
#
loop_
_entity.id
_entity.type
_entity.pdbx_description
1 polymer ?
#
loop_
_entity_poly.entity_id
_entity_poly.type
_entity_poly.pdbx_seq_one_letter_code
_entity_poly.pdbx_strand_id
1 'polypeptide(L)'
;MYRKDLDNYLKQRLPKAVFLYGEFDFFIHYYIQTISSLFKCDNPDTETSLFYASDYEKSQITTLLEQDSLFGGSSLVILKLDFALHKKFKENDINLFLKALERPSHNRLIIGLYNSKSDTTKYKYISDFIVKFFQKSPLKDEAICARFFTPKTWESLKFLQERANFLHLDISGHLLNALFETNNEDLGISFNDLDKLALLNAPITLEDIQELSSNAGDMDLQKLILGLFLKKSALDIYDYLLKEGKKDADILRGLERYFYQLFLFFAHIKTTGSIDAKEVLGYAPPKEIAENYAKNALRLKEAGYKRVFEIFRLWRIQSMQGQKELGFLYLTPIQKIINP
;
A
#
# COMPACT_ATOMS: atom_id res chain seq x y z
N MET A 1 -22.34 1.36 -7.54
CA MET A 1 -22.08 -0.10 -7.71
C MET A 1 -20.88 -0.51 -6.87
N TYR A 2 -20.67 -1.81 -6.66
CA TYR A 2 -19.51 -2.37 -5.99
C TYR A 2 -18.56 -3.03 -7.00
N ARG A 3 -17.40 -3.54 -6.52
CA ARG A 3 -16.36 -4.12 -7.38
C ARG A 3 -16.89 -5.13 -8.41
N LYS A 4 -17.65 -6.14 -7.96
CA LYS A 4 -18.18 -7.17 -8.85
C LYS A 4 -19.12 -6.61 -9.94
N ASP A 5 -19.91 -5.60 -9.59
CA ASP A 5 -20.81 -4.96 -10.56
C ASP A 5 -20.00 -4.17 -11.59
N LEU A 6 -18.91 -3.51 -11.16
CA LEU A 6 -17.98 -2.81 -12.04
C LEU A 6 -17.30 -3.78 -13.00
N ASP A 7 -16.79 -4.92 -12.50
CA ASP A 7 -16.18 -5.96 -13.34
C ASP A 7 -17.15 -6.47 -14.42
N ASN A 8 -18.41 -6.69 -14.04
CA ASN A 8 -19.44 -7.13 -14.99
C ASN A 8 -19.82 -6.03 -16.00
N TYR A 9 -19.84 -4.78 -15.55
CA TYR A 9 -20.11 -3.64 -16.43
C TYR A 9 -18.99 -3.49 -17.49
N LEU A 10 -17.72 -3.54 -17.06
CA LEU A 10 -16.55 -3.38 -17.92
C LEU A 10 -16.40 -4.50 -18.96
N LYS A 11 -16.94 -5.69 -18.70
CA LYS A 11 -17.01 -6.78 -19.70
C LYS A 11 -17.97 -6.50 -20.85
N GLN A 12 -18.94 -5.61 -20.65
CA GLN A 12 -19.98 -5.33 -21.64
C GLN A 12 -19.74 -4.02 -22.39
N ARG A 13 -19.23 -3.00 -21.69
CA ARG A 13 -19.03 -1.65 -22.24
C ARG A 13 -18.10 -0.82 -21.36
N LEU A 14 -17.54 0.25 -21.95
CA LEU A 14 -16.77 1.25 -21.23
C LEU A 14 -17.62 2.49 -20.92
N PRO A 15 -17.54 3.06 -19.69
CA PRO A 15 -18.28 4.27 -19.33
C PRO A 15 -17.69 5.51 -20.00
N LYS A 16 -18.50 6.54 -20.26
CA LYS A 16 -18.03 7.89 -20.61
C LYS A 16 -17.42 8.62 -19.42
N ALA A 17 -18.02 8.44 -18.23
CA ALA A 17 -17.52 8.98 -17.00
C ALA A 17 -17.57 7.94 -15.89
N VAL A 18 -16.51 7.83 -15.10
CA VAL A 18 -16.48 6.95 -13.93
C VAL A 18 -15.91 7.67 -12.71
N PHE A 19 -16.59 7.49 -11.58
CA PHE A 19 -16.13 7.95 -10.27
C PHE A 19 -15.79 6.76 -9.38
N LEU A 20 -14.52 6.66 -9.00
CA LEU A 20 -13.95 5.61 -8.19
C LEU A 20 -13.62 6.18 -6.80
N TYR A 21 -14.17 5.59 -5.75
CA TYR A 21 -14.00 6.09 -4.39
C TYR A 21 -14.16 4.96 -3.36
N GLY A 22 -13.77 5.20 -2.12
CA GLY A 22 -13.99 4.23 -1.05
C GLY A 22 -12.85 4.21 -0.04
N GLU A 23 -12.77 3.12 0.70
CA GLU A 23 -11.84 2.97 1.83
C GLU A 23 -10.50 2.35 1.42
N PHE A 24 -10.42 1.80 0.21
CA PHE A 24 -9.28 1.01 -0.24
C PHE A 24 -8.67 1.57 -1.53
N ASP A 25 -7.65 2.39 -1.36
CA ASP A 25 -6.98 3.18 -2.41
C ASP A 25 -6.36 2.31 -3.50
N PHE A 26 -5.92 1.08 -3.17
CA PHE A 26 -5.39 0.14 -4.16
C PHE A 26 -6.40 -0.15 -5.27
N PHE A 27 -7.67 -0.42 -4.95
CA PHE A 27 -8.68 -0.67 -5.99
C PHE A 27 -8.99 0.58 -6.81
N ILE A 28 -8.97 1.77 -6.22
CA ILE A 28 -9.12 3.01 -6.99
C ILE A 28 -8.02 3.08 -8.05
N HIS A 29 -6.76 2.87 -7.65
CA HIS A 29 -5.62 2.89 -8.55
C HIS A 29 -5.71 1.79 -9.62
N TYR A 30 -5.99 0.56 -9.22
CA TYR A 30 -6.12 -0.59 -10.09
C TYR A 30 -7.19 -0.36 -11.21
N TYR A 31 -8.37 0.13 -10.83
CA TYR A 31 -9.43 0.35 -11.82
C TYR A 31 -9.18 1.59 -12.69
N ILE A 32 -8.50 2.62 -12.21
CA ILE A 32 -8.02 3.70 -13.08
C ILE A 32 -7.13 3.10 -14.19
N GLN A 33 -6.16 2.27 -13.84
CA GLN A 33 -5.27 1.63 -14.80
C GLN A 33 -6.01 0.68 -15.75
N THR A 34 -6.88 -0.17 -15.19
CA THR A 34 -7.67 -1.15 -15.98
C THR A 34 -8.54 -0.45 -17.01
N ILE A 35 -9.34 0.54 -16.59
CA ILE A 35 -10.25 1.28 -17.49
C ILE A 35 -9.44 2.06 -18.54
N SER A 36 -8.32 2.66 -18.14
CA SER A 36 -7.44 3.38 -19.07
C SER A 36 -6.84 2.45 -20.12
N SER A 37 -6.41 1.25 -19.72
CA SER A 37 -5.86 0.26 -20.64
C SER A 37 -6.91 -0.26 -21.62
N LEU A 38 -8.12 -0.61 -21.11
CA LEU A 38 -9.23 -1.04 -21.95
C LEU A 38 -9.60 0.06 -22.98
N PHE A 39 -9.68 1.30 -22.54
CA PHE A 39 -10.01 2.41 -23.42
C PHE A 39 -8.95 2.64 -24.50
N LYS A 40 -7.67 2.53 -24.16
CA LYS A 40 -6.57 2.64 -25.14
C LYS A 40 -6.52 1.47 -26.13
N CYS A 41 -6.90 0.28 -25.70
CA CYS A 41 -7.03 -0.86 -26.61
C CYS A 41 -8.09 -0.62 -27.70
N ASP A 42 -9.25 -0.04 -27.32
CA ASP A 42 -10.33 0.29 -28.25
C ASP A 42 -10.01 1.54 -29.09
N ASN A 43 -9.20 2.45 -28.56
CA ASN A 43 -8.86 3.74 -29.19
C ASN A 43 -7.34 3.99 -29.06
N PRO A 44 -6.49 3.43 -29.95
CA PRO A 44 -5.04 3.53 -29.84
C PRO A 44 -4.49 4.96 -29.84
N ASP A 45 -5.15 5.87 -30.57
CA ASP A 45 -4.75 7.28 -30.71
C ASP A 45 -5.25 8.16 -29.54
N THR A 46 -5.50 7.55 -28.36
CA THR A 46 -5.97 8.26 -27.19
C THR A 46 -4.87 9.08 -26.51
N GLU A 47 -5.07 10.39 -26.42
CA GLU A 47 -4.26 11.27 -25.58
C GLU A 47 -4.74 11.19 -24.11
N THR A 48 -3.81 10.93 -23.20
CA THR A 48 -4.13 10.80 -21.75
C THR A 48 -3.60 11.99 -20.99
N SER A 49 -4.49 12.73 -20.32
CA SER A 49 -4.17 13.84 -19.47
C SER A 49 -4.47 13.49 -17.99
N LEU A 50 -3.44 13.58 -17.16
CA LEU A 50 -3.52 13.27 -15.73
C LEU A 50 -3.44 14.56 -14.91
N PHE A 51 -4.42 14.78 -14.06
CA PHE A 51 -4.47 15.91 -13.14
C PHE A 51 -4.54 15.43 -11.70
N TYR A 52 -3.74 16.07 -10.86
CA TYR A 52 -3.81 15.91 -9.41
C TYR A 52 -4.56 17.09 -8.78
N ALA A 53 -4.88 16.96 -7.49
CA ALA A 53 -5.49 18.05 -6.73
C ALA A 53 -4.68 19.36 -6.77
N SER A 54 -3.34 19.27 -6.81
CA SER A 54 -2.43 20.42 -6.91
C SER A 54 -2.60 21.19 -8.23
N ASP A 55 -2.77 20.44 -9.32
CA ASP A 55 -2.72 20.93 -10.70
C ASP A 55 -4.11 21.13 -11.30
N TYR A 56 -5.14 21.08 -10.44
CA TYR A 56 -6.52 21.16 -10.86
C TYR A 56 -6.84 22.52 -11.50
N GLU A 57 -7.17 22.51 -12.78
CA GLU A 57 -7.64 23.65 -13.54
C GLU A 57 -8.89 23.28 -14.36
N LYS A 58 -10.03 23.81 -13.92
CA LYS A 58 -11.33 23.49 -14.47
C LYS A 58 -11.44 23.79 -15.97
N SER A 59 -10.93 24.95 -16.41
CA SER A 59 -10.98 25.41 -17.81
C SER A 59 -10.25 24.42 -18.72
N GLN A 60 -9.05 24.00 -18.35
CA GLN A 60 -8.26 23.06 -19.11
C GLN A 60 -8.94 21.68 -19.23
N ILE A 61 -9.48 21.18 -18.11
CA ILE A 61 -10.20 19.90 -18.10
C ILE A 61 -11.44 19.96 -18.99
N THR A 62 -12.23 21.05 -18.89
CA THR A 62 -13.42 21.23 -19.73
C THR A 62 -13.06 21.26 -21.21
N THR A 63 -12.02 22.01 -21.58
CA THR A 63 -11.53 22.09 -22.96
C THR A 63 -11.15 20.71 -23.51
N LEU A 64 -10.37 19.91 -22.75
CA LEU A 64 -10.01 18.56 -23.15
C LEU A 64 -11.19 17.61 -23.33
N LEU A 65 -12.24 17.75 -22.50
CA LEU A 65 -13.46 16.95 -22.61
C LEU A 65 -14.35 17.38 -23.76
N GLU A 66 -14.32 18.67 -24.15
CA GLU A 66 -15.11 19.24 -25.28
C GLU A 66 -14.39 19.17 -26.62
N GLN A 67 -13.07 18.92 -26.62
CA GLN A 67 -12.26 18.94 -27.81
C GLN A 67 -12.59 17.74 -28.70
N ASP A 68 -13.08 18.02 -29.90
CA ASP A 68 -13.22 17.01 -30.95
C ASP A 68 -11.93 16.94 -31.75
N SER A 69 -11.37 15.74 -31.90
CA SER A 69 -10.19 15.53 -32.74
C SER A 69 -10.60 15.54 -34.21
N LEU A 70 -9.98 16.42 -35.00
CA LEU A 70 -10.15 16.46 -36.44
C LEU A 70 -9.66 15.19 -37.16
N PHE A 71 -8.85 14.39 -36.49
CA PHE A 71 -8.23 13.17 -37.02
C PHE A 71 -8.72 11.89 -36.32
N GLY A 72 -9.86 11.94 -35.60
CA GLY A 72 -10.46 10.75 -34.98
C GLY A 72 -9.82 10.33 -33.65
N GLY A 73 -8.90 11.11 -33.09
CA GLY A 73 -8.32 10.85 -31.76
C GLY A 73 -9.33 11.09 -30.62
N SER A 74 -9.08 10.55 -29.47
CA SER A 74 -9.88 10.72 -28.27
C SER A 74 -9.06 11.21 -27.08
N SER A 75 -9.71 11.90 -26.12
CA SER A 75 -9.07 12.36 -24.90
C SER A 75 -9.53 11.53 -23.70
N LEU A 76 -8.59 11.02 -22.91
CA LEU A 76 -8.83 10.40 -21.63
C LEU A 76 -8.33 11.32 -20.54
N VAL A 77 -9.25 11.93 -19.82
CA VAL A 77 -8.94 12.78 -18.67
C VAL A 77 -9.05 11.99 -17.38
N ILE A 78 -7.98 11.98 -16.61
CA ILE A 78 -7.89 11.29 -15.30
C ILE A 78 -7.69 12.33 -14.22
N LEU A 79 -8.61 12.40 -13.26
CA LEU A 79 -8.53 13.27 -12.07
C LEU A 79 -8.24 12.41 -10.84
N LYS A 80 -7.09 12.64 -10.21
CA LYS A 80 -6.75 12.06 -8.91
C LYS A 80 -6.98 13.09 -7.83
N LEU A 81 -8.07 12.94 -7.10
CA LEU A 81 -8.52 13.87 -6.08
C LEU A 81 -8.11 13.42 -4.68
N ASP A 82 -7.77 14.39 -3.84
CA ASP A 82 -7.55 14.25 -2.40
C ASP A 82 -8.18 15.44 -1.64
N PHE A 83 -7.98 15.53 -0.34
CA PHE A 83 -8.51 16.60 0.49
C PHE A 83 -8.01 18.01 0.14
N ALA A 84 -6.86 18.15 -0.51
CA ALA A 84 -6.30 19.46 -0.84
C ALA A 84 -7.22 20.21 -1.80
N LEU A 85 -8.05 19.49 -2.55
CA LEU A 85 -9.01 20.05 -3.50
C LEU A 85 -10.22 20.75 -2.88
N HIS A 86 -10.54 20.47 -1.62
CA HIS A 86 -11.76 20.97 -0.97
C HIS A 86 -12.00 22.49 -1.14
N LYS A 87 -10.95 23.30 -1.31
CA LYS A 87 -11.07 24.74 -1.51
C LYS A 87 -11.24 25.16 -2.98
N LYS A 88 -10.76 24.36 -3.92
CA LYS A 88 -10.73 24.70 -5.36
C LYS A 88 -11.89 24.07 -6.14
N PHE A 89 -12.36 22.91 -5.74
CA PHE A 89 -13.34 22.10 -6.43
C PHE A 89 -14.77 22.51 -6.02
N LYS A 90 -15.57 22.97 -6.98
CA LYS A 90 -16.93 23.44 -6.75
C LYS A 90 -17.95 22.43 -7.30
N GLU A 91 -19.15 22.44 -6.73
CA GLU A 91 -20.23 21.54 -7.16
C GLU A 91 -20.54 21.65 -8.67
N ASN A 92 -20.47 22.85 -9.23
CA ASN A 92 -20.74 23.06 -10.66
C ASN A 92 -19.64 22.48 -11.57
N ASP A 93 -18.45 22.17 -11.08
CA ASP A 93 -17.35 21.69 -11.93
C ASP A 93 -17.66 20.29 -12.46
N ILE A 94 -18.18 19.40 -11.62
CA ILE A 94 -18.63 18.05 -12.05
C ILE A 94 -19.72 18.14 -13.09
N ASN A 95 -20.70 19.01 -12.87
CA ASN A 95 -21.79 19.16 -13.83
C ASN A 95 -21.29 19.64 -15.19
N LEU A 96 -20.31 20.55 -15.22
CA LEU A 96 -19.69 21.00 -16.46
C LEU A 96 -18.96 19.86 -17.18
N PHE A 97 -18.19 19.06 -16.45
CA PHE A 97 -17.48 17.92 -17.05
C PHE A 97 -18.44 16.88 -17.62
N LEU A 98 -19.51 16.55 -16.90
CA LEU A 98 -20.50 15.59 -17.37
C LEU A 98 -21.27 16.11 -18.59
N LYS A 99 -21.58 17.43 -18.61
CA LYS A 99 -22.20 18.08 -19.78
C LYS A 99 -21.27 18.10 -21.00
N ALA A 100 -19.98 18.34 -20.80
CA ALA A 100 -19.00 18.29 -21.89
C ALA A 100 -19.01 16.92 -22.61
N LEU A 101 -19.22 15.84 -21.86
CA LEU A 101 -19.29 14.48 -22.37
C LEU A 101 -20.63 14.07 -23.02
N GLU A 102 -21.68 14.94 -22.98
CA GLU A 102 -22.94 14.68 -23.70
C GLU A 102 -22.76 14.76 -25.22
N ARG A 103 -21.76 15.47 -25.69
CA ARG A 103 -21.44 15.55 -27.10
C ARG A 103 -21.08 14.16 -27.64
N PRO A 104 -21.35 13.90 -28.94
CA PRO A 104 -20.97 12.64 -29.57
C PRO A 104 -19.45 12.59 -29.82
N SER A 105 -18.70 12.43 -28.73
CA SER A 105 -17.24 12.30 -28.75
C SER A 105 -16.82 10.98 -28.11
N HIS A 106 -15.61 10.53 -28.42
CA HIS A 106 -14.97 9.38 -27.76
C HIS A 106 -14.24 9.76 -26.47
N ASN A 107 -14.36 11.02 -26.02
CA ASN A 107 -13.67 11.48 -24.80
C ASN A 107 -14.22 10.80 -23.54
N ARG A 108 -13.36 10.62 -22.55
CA ARG A 108 -13.67 9.90 -21.31
C ARG A 108 -13.11 10.64 -20.09
N LEU A 109 -13.80 10.45 -18.97
CA LEU A 109 -13.40 11.02 -17.68
C LEU A 109 -13.32 9.93 -16.63
N ILE A 110 -12.18 9.83 -15.96
CA ILE A 110 -12.00 8.98 -14.78
C ILE A 110 -11.70 9.89 -13.58
N ILE A 111 -12.47 9.78 -12.52
CA ILE A 111 -12.23 10.49 -11.27
C ILE A 111 -11.95 9.45 -10.19
N GLY A 112 -10.76 9.52 -9.58
CA GLY A 112 -10.40 8.75 -8.39
C GLY A 112 -10.31 9.65 -7.17
N LEU A 113 -11.11 9.38 -6.13
CA LEU A 113 -11.04 10.07 -4.84
C LEU A 113 -10.32 9.20 -3.81
N TYR A 114 -9.10 9.58 -3.45
CA TYR A 114 -8.26 8.87 -2.51
C TYR A 114 -8.55 9.30 -1.07
N ASN A 115 -8.58 8.29 -0.18
CA ASN A 115 -8.82 8.51 1.24
C ASN A 115 -7.50 8.84 1.94
N SER A 116 -7.12 10.10 2.00
CA SER A 116 -6.04 10.50 2.91
C SER A 116 -6.55 10.42 4.36
N LYS A 117 -5.85 9.69 5.22
CA LYS A 117 -6.23 9.30 6.59
C LYS A 117 -6.60 10.46 7.55
N SER A 118 -6.64 11.71 7.11
CA SER A 118 -6.71 12.87 7.98
C SER A 118 -8.11 13.49 8.19
N ASP A 119 -9.11 13.23 7.32
CA ASP A 119 -10.43 13.87 7.48
C ASP A 119 -11.57 13.09 6.79
N THR A 120 -12.15 12.16 7.52
CA THR A 120 -13.27 11.33 7.06
C THR A 120 -14.53 12.13 6.74
N THR A 121 -14.74 13.27 7.39
CA THR A 121 -15.94 14.12 7.21
C THR A 121 -15.88 14.82 5.85
N LYS A 122 -14.73 15.39 5.49
CA LYS A 122 -14.54 16.04 4.19
C LYS A 122 -14.59 15.01 3.07
N TYR A 123 -13.98 13.85 3.26
CA TYR A 123 -14.07 12.75 2.31
C TYR A 123 -15.51 12.39 2.00
N LYS A 124 -16.33 12.18 3.04
CA LYS A 124 -17.75 11.87 2.89
C LYS A 124 -18.50 12.98 2.15
N TYR A 125 -18.28 14.24 2.51
CA TYR A 125 -18.90 15.37 1.84
C TYR A 125 -18.58 15.40 0.34
N ILE A 126 -17.30 15.28 -0.05
CA ILE A 126 -16.88 15.27 -1.46
C ILE A 126 -17.45 14.07 -2.20
N SER A 127 -17.38 12.89 -1.62
CA SER A 127 -17.90 11.68 -2.25
C SER A 127 -19.41 11.74 -2.47
N ASP A 128 -20.16 12.18 -1.48
CA ASP A 128 -21.62 12.23 -1.54
C ASP A 128 -22.10 13.23 -2.62
N PHE A 129 -21.44 14.40 -2.73
CA PHE A 129 -21.86 15.33 -3.75
C PHE A 129 -21.48 14.87 -5.17
N ILE A 130 -20.29 14.29 -5.39
CA ILE A 130 -19.91 13.74 -6.70
C ILE A 130 -20.90 12.63 -7.12
N VAL A 131 -21.20 11.70 -6.22
CA VAL A 131 -22.18 10.63 -6.47
C VAL A 131 -23.52 11.21 -6.88
N LYS A 132 -24.00 12.27 -6.21
CA LYS A 132 -25.27 12.94 -6.54
C LYS A 132 -25.29 13.50 -7.97
N PHE A 133 -24.18 14.10 -8.43
CA PHE A 133 -24.09 14.60 -9.81
C PHE A 133 -24.03 13.48 -10.83
N PHE A 134 -23.29 12.42 -10.57
CA PHE A 134 -23.25 11.25 -11.45
C PHE A 134 -24.62 10.57 -11.58
N GLN A 135 -25.38 10.44 -10.49
CA GLN A 135 -26.72 9.86 -10.50
C GLN A 135 -27.74 10.73 -11.28
N LYS A 136 -27.54 12.05 -11.31
CA LYS A 136 -28.40 13.00 -12.03
C LYS A 136 -27.87 13.32 -13.44
N SER A 137 -26.78 12.67 -13.85
CA SER A 137 -26.13 12.94 -15.13
C SER A 137 -27.06 12.59 -16.30
N PRO A 138 -27.08 13.41 -17.33
CA PRO A 138 -27.78 13.10 -18.59
C PRO A 138 -27.14 11.92 -19.33
N LEU A 139 -25.89 11.57 -19.01
CA LEU A 139 -25.20 10.39 -19.57
C LEU A 139 -25.81 9.05 -19.09
N LYS A 140 -26.73 9.09 -18.14
CA LYS A 140 -27.44 7.88 -17.61
C LYS A 140 -26.44 6.76 -17.25
N ASP A 141 -26.60 5.61 -17.89
CA ASP A 141 -25.81 4.41 -17.63
C ASP A 141 -24.34 4.51 -18.08
N GLU A 142 -23.95 5.56 -18.81
CA GLU A 142 -22.57 5.81 -19.20
C GLU A 142 -21.79 6.64 -18.18
N ALA A 143 -22.47 7.18 -17.13
CA ALA A 143 -21.84 7.82 -15.97
C ALA A 143 -22.05 6.94 -14.73
N ILE A 144 -20.99 6.31 -14.25
CA ILE A 144 -21.06 5.32 -13.18
C ILE A 144 -20.21 5.70 -11.97
N CYS A 145 -20.65 5.24 -10.78
CA CYS A 145 -19.91 5.38 -9.54
C CYS A 145 -19.60 3.99 -8.96
N ALA A 146 -18.35 3.73 -8.62
CA ALA A 146 -17.95 2.51 -7.95
C ALA A 146 -17.30 2.82 -6.59
N ARG A 147 -17.82 2.15 -5.54
CA ARG A 147 -17.30 2.28 -4.18
C ARG A 147 -16.55 1.02 -3.78
N PHE A 148 -15.35 1.20 -3.22
CA PHE A 148 -14.47 0.12 -2.76
C PHE A 148 -14.37 0.11 -1.24
N PHE A 149 -14.58 -1.07 -0.66
CA PHE A 149 -14.33 -1.34 0.75
C PHE A 149 -13.03 -2.11 0.90
N THR A 150 -12.45 -2.05 2.09
CA THR A 150 -11.31 -2.91 2.43
C THR A 150 -11.72 -4.37 2.30
N PRO A 151 -11.06 -5.16 1.44
CA PRO A 151 -11.41 -6.55 1.23
C PRO A 151 -11.07 -7.39 2.48
N LYS A 152 -11.82 -8.46 2.67
CA LYS A 152 -11.45 -9.49 3.65
C LYS A 152 -10.29 -10.33 3.09
N THR A 153 -9.53 -10.99 3.97
CA THR A 153 -8.38 -11.84 3.59
C THR A 153 -8.72 -12.81 2.45
N TRP A 154 -9.84 -13.52 2.53
CA TRP A 154 -10.26 -14.46 1.48
C TRP A 154 -10.60 -13.78 0.14
N GLU A 155 -11.08 -12.53 0.16
CA GLU A 155 -11.35 -11.74 -1.05
C GLU A 155 -10.04 -11.26 -1.69
N SER A 156 -9.07 -10.91 -0.85
CA SER A 156 -7.71 -10.55 -1.28
C SER A 156 -7.02 -11.74 -1.94
N LEU A 157 -7.04 -12.89 -1.29
CA LEU A 157 -6.45 -14.12 -1.85
C LEU A 157 -7.11 -14.53 -3.16
N LYS A 158 -8.43 -14.42 -3.26
CA LYS A 158 -9.15 -14.68 -4.52
C LYS A 158 -8.71 -13.72 -5.62
N PHE A 159 -8.53 -12.44 -5.32
CA PHE A 159 -8.07 -11.44 -6.27
C PHE A 159 -6.63 -11.71 -6.73
N LEU A 160 -5.75 -12.11 -5.81
CA LEU A 160 -4.38 -12.53 -6.14
C LEU A 160 -4.38 -13.80 -7.02
N GLN A 161 -5.28 -14.76 -6.75
CA GLN A 161 -5.42 -15.94 -7.60
C GLN A 161 -5.90 -15.58 -9.03
N GLU A 162 -6.85 -14.64 -9.15
CA GLU A 162 -7.30 -14.13 -10.46
C GLU A 162 -6.12 -13.47 -11.21
N ARG A 163 -5.24 -12.73 -10.50
CA ARG A 163 -4.01 -12.14 -11.09
C ARG A 163 -3.02 -13.21 -11.51
N ALA A 164 -2.74 -14.19 -10.65
CA ALA A 164 -1.83 -15.29 -10.97
C ALA A 164 -2.29 -16.06 -12.21
N ASN A 165 -3.59 -16.34 -12.32
CA ASN A 165 -4.17 -16.99 -13.50
C ASN A 165 -4.01 -16.13 -14.77
N PHE A 166 -4.21 -14.82 -14.66
CA PHE A 166 -4.01 -13.88 -15.77
C PHE A 166 -2.56 -13.84 -16.25
N LEU A 167 -1.60 -13.96 -15.32
CA LEU A 167 -0.18 -14.01 -15.60
C LEU A 167 0.30 -15.41 -16.04
N HIS A 168 -0.58 -16.39 -16.12
CA HIS A 168 -0.25 -17.80 -16.36
C HIS A 168 0.80 -18.35 -15.38
N LEU A 169 0.76 -17.86 -14.12
CA LEU A 169 1.72 -18.21 -13.09
C LEU A 169 1.33 -19.54 -12.42
N ASP A 170 2.24 -20.50 -12.42
CA ASP A 170 2.07 -21.77 -11.69
C ASP A 170 2.42 -21.57 -10.20
N ILE A 171 1.42 -21.19 -9.43
CA ILE A 171 1.53 -20.93 -7.98
C ILE A 171 0.37 -21.57 -7.23
N SER A 172 0.67 -22.36 -6.21
CA SER A 172 -0.36 -22.99 -5.38
C SER A 172 -1.06 -21.97 -4.45
N GLY A 173 -2.31 -22.28 -4.04
CA GLY A 173 -3.03 -21.44 -3.07
C GLY A 173 -2.30 -21.27 -1.73
N HIS A 174 -1.54 -22.28 -1.30
CA HIS A 174 -0.70 -22.19 -0.10
C HIS A 174 0.43 -21.17 -0.27
N LEU A 175 1.09 -21.15 -1.42
CA LEU A 175 2.14 -20.19 -1.73
C LEU A 175 1.60 -18.76 -1.93
N LEU A 176 0.40 -18.61 -2.49
CA LEU A 176 -0.29 -17.31 -2.53
C LEU A 176 -0.59 -16.77 -1.13
N ASN A 177 -1.01 -17.63 -0.22
CA ASN A 177 -1.20 -17.25 1.17
C ASN A 177 0.12 -16.84 1.83
N ALA A 178 1.19 -17.64 1.62
CA ALA A 178 2.52 -17.32 2.13
C ALA A 178 3.05 -15.96 1.59
N LEU A 179 2.85 -15.66 0.29
CA LEU A 179 3.19 -14.36 -0.29
C LEU A 179 2.40 -13.22 0.37
N PHE A 180 1.10 -13.41 0.59
CA PHE A 180 0.24 -12.42 1.20
C PHE A 180 0.63 -12.14 2.66
N GLU A 181 0.90 -13.20 3.44
CA GLU A 181 1.41 -13.08 4.82
C GLU A 181 2.80 -12.42 4.87
N THR A 182 3.71 -12.79 3.97
CA THR A 182 5.03 -12.17 3.86
C THR A 182 4.95 -10.67 3.64
N ASN A 183 3.95 -10.23 2.88
CA ASN A 183 3.69 -8.82 2.61
C ASN A 183 2.77 -8.15 3.65
N ASN A 184 2.65 -8.70 4.86
CA ASN A 184 1.82 -8.18 5.96
C ASN A 184 0.34 -7.97 5.54
N GLU A 185 -0.19 -8.87 4.75
CA GLU A 185 -1.55 -8.81 4.20
C GLU A 185 -1.81 -7.55 3.34
N ASP A 186 -0.76 -6.94 2.79
CA ASP A 186 -0.90 -5.84 1.83
C ASP A 186 -1.18 -6.39 0.43
N LEU A 187 -2.42 -6.16 -0.04
CA LEU A 187 -2.87 -6.63 -1.34
C LEU A 187 -2.11 -5.96 -2.50
N GLY A 188 -1.77 -4.67 -2.35
CA GLY A 188 -1.08 -3.92 -3.41
C GLY A 188 0.35 -4.40 -3.60
N ILE A 189 1.08 -4.61 -2.51
CA ILE A 189 2.44 -5.15 -2.54
C ILE A 189 2.41 -6.56 -3.11
N SER A 190 1.53 -7.43 -2.60
CA SER A 190 1.42 -8.82 -3.08
C SER A 190 1.03 -8.93 -4.55
N PHE A 191 0.17 -8.04 -5.03
CA PHE A 191 -0.22 -7.96 -6.43
C PHE A 191 0.98 -7.61 -7.33
N ASN A 192 1.79 -6.64 -6.93
CA ASN A 192 2.99 -6.25 -7.69
C ASN A 192 4.09 -7.32 -7.63
N ASP A 193 4.17 -8.06 -6.51
CA ASP A 193 5.15 -9.15 -6.39
C ASP A 193 4.78 -10.35 -7.26
N LEU A 194 3.51 -10.60 -7.54
CA LEU A 194 3.11 -11.61 -8.54
C LEU A 194 3.65 -11.26 -9.93
N ASP A 195 3.71 -9.98 -10.29
CA ASP A 195 4.28 -9.56 -11.58
C ASP A 195 5.79 -9.85 -11.64
N LYS A 196 6.52 -9.69 -10.53
CA LYS A 196 7.94 -10.04 -10.44
C LYS A 196 8.14 -11.57 -10.52
N LEU A 197 7.34 -12.32 -9.76
CA LEU A 197 7.41 -13.79 -9.75
C LEU A 197 7.11 -14.38 -11.14
N ALA A 198 6.22 -13.75 -11.90
CA ALA A 198 5.91 -14.17 -13.27
C ALA A 198 7.11 -14.09 -14.23
N LEU A 199 8.11 -13.26 -13.93
CA LEU A 199 9.33 -13.15 -14.74
C LEU A 199 10.23 -14.38 -14.65
N LEU A 200 10.05 -15.25 -13.62
CA LEU A 200 10.83 -16.46 -13.48
C LEU A 200 10.50 -17.50 -14.54
N ASN A 201 9.29 -17.47 -15.12
CA ASN A 201 8.80 -18.43 -16.11
C ASN A 201 8.96 -19.91 -15.65
N ALA A 202 8.78 -20.17 -14.35
CA ALA A 202 8.91 -21.47 -13.69
C ALA A 202 7.83 -21.64 -12.62
N PRO A 203 7.54 -22.87 -12.17
CA PRO A 203 6.69 -23.09 -11.00
C PRO A 203 7.28 -22.38 -9.78
N ILE A 204 6.46 -21.63 -9.06
CA ILE A 204 6.90 -20.82 -7.92
C ILE A 204 7.12 -21.71 -6.69
N THR A 205 8.22 -21.47 -6.01
CA THR A 205 8.60 -22.12 -4.75
C THR A 205 8.47 -21.14 -3.57
N LEU A 206 8.59 -21.68 -2.34
CA LEU A 206 8.61 -20.82 -1.15
C LEU A 206 9.89 -19.97 -1.09
N GLU A 207 11.00 -20.50 -1.58
CA GLU A 207 12.27 -19.78 -1.67
C GLU A 207 12.16 -18.56 -2.59
N ASP A 208 11.53 -18.69 -3.76
CA ASP A 208 11.29 -17.57 -4.68
C ASP A 208 10.49 -16.42 -4.00
N ILE A 209 9.48 -16.79 -3.21
CA ILE A 209 8.71 -15.81 -2.44
C ILE A 209 9.60 -15.12 -1.40
N GLN A 210 10.44 -15.87 -0.70
CA GLN A 210 11.35 -15.33 0.31
C GLN A 210 12.43 -14.40 -0.28
N GLU A 211 12.87 -14.66 -1.51
CA GLU A 211 13.91 -13.88 -2.17
C GLU A 211 13.36 -12.67 -2.92
N LEU A 212 12.23 -12.81 -3.60
CA LEU A 212 11.73 -11.81 -4.55
C LEU A 212 10.61 -10.93 -4.00
N SER A 213 9.95 -11.30 -2.90
CA SER A 213 8.87 -10.47 -2.38
C SER A 213 9.40 -9.15 -1.80
N SER A 214 8.62 -8.09 -1.97
CA SER A 214 9.02 -6.73 -1.56
C SER A 214 9.34 -6.58 -0.09
N ASN A 215 8.73 -7.40 0.78
CA ASN A 215 8.95 -7.41 2.22
C ASN A 215 9.88 -8.54 2.70
N ALA A 216 10.52 -9.28 1.80
CA ALA A 216 11.48 -10.32 2.17
C ALA A 216 12.60 -9.79 3.09
N GLY A 217 13.08 -8.58 2.80
CA GLY A 217 14.07 -7.93 3.64
C GLY A 217 13.60 -7.58 5.06
N ASP A 218 12.31 -7.37 5.28
CA ASP A 218 11.75 -7.15 6.63
C ASP A 218 11.61 -8.47 7.38
N MET A 219 11.31 -9.58 6.70
CA MET A 219 11.33 -10.93 7.30
C MET A 219 12.72 -11.33 7.80
N ASP A 220 13.76 -10.99 7.07
CA ASP A 220 15.13 -11.30 7.48
C ASP A 220 15.58 -10.49 8.68
N LEU A 221 15.14 -9.24 8.78
CA LEU A 221 15.31 -8.44 9.99
C LEU A 221 14.54 -9.04 11.17
N GLN A 222 13.33 -9.54 10.95
CA GLN A 222 12.57 -10.26 11.98
C GLN A 222 13.28 -11.53 12.42
N LYS A 223 13.88 -12.30 11.51
CA LYS A 223 14.73 -13.48 11.86
C LYS A 223 15.89 -13.06 12.74
N LEU A 224 16.57 -11.93 12.43
CA LEU A 224 17.65 -11.39 13.26
C LEU A 224 17.15 -11.04 14.67
N ILE A 225 16.01 -10.34 14.76
CA ILE A 225 15.37 -9.99 16.03
C ILE A 225 15.02 -11.26 16.83
N LEU A 226 14.37 -12.23 16.19
CA LEU A 226 14.06 -13.51 16.82
C LEU A 226 15.32 -14.25 17.27
N GLY A 227 16.38 -14.23 16.46
CA GLY A 227 17.69 -14.79 16.81
C GLY A 227 18.27 -14.21 18.09
N LEU A 228 18.16 -12.88 18.27
CA LEU A 228 18.58 -12.19 19.48
C LEU A 228 17.82 -12.69 20.73
N PHE A 229 16.50 -12.90 20.63
CA PHE A 229 15.67 -13.33 21.74
C PHE A 229 15.72 -14.85 22.00
N LEU A 230 15.97 -15.68 20.99
CA LEU A 230 15.98 -17.14 21.09
C LEU A 230 17.36 -17.75 21.34
N LYS A 231 18.39 -16.94 21.59
CA LYS A 231 19.80 -17.38 21.75
C LYS A 231 20.34 -18.15 20.53
N LYS A 232 19.77 -17.93 19.35
CA LYS A 232 20.31 -18.45 18.09
C LYS A 232 21.42 -17.54 17.59
N SER A 233 22.22 -18.02 16.62
CA SER A 233 23.32 -17.22 16.07
C SER A 233 22.79 -15.98 15.33
N ALA A 234 22.70 -14.85 16.05
CA ALA A 234 22.35 -13.56 15.47
C ALA A 234 23.42 -13.06 14.50
N LEU A 235 24.68 -13.50 14.70
CA LEU A 235 25.81 -13.12 13.84
C LEU A 235 25.71 -13.77 12.45
N ASP A 236 25.29 -15.03 12.35
CA ASP A 236 25.13 -15.71 11.06
C ASP A 236 24.01 -15.07 10.25
N ILE A 237 22.91 -14.70 10.91
CA ILE A 237 21.79 -14.01 10.25
C ILE A 237 22.24 -12.61 9.80
N TYR A 238 23.03 -11.91 10.60
CA TYR A 238 23.58 -10.60 10.26
C TYR A 238 24.54 -10.70 9.06
N ASP A 239 25.45 -11.68 9.06
CA ASP A 239 26.36 -11.94 7.93
C ASP A 239 25.60 -12.25 6.64
N TYR A 240 24.53 -13.06 6.73
CA TYR A 240 23.63 -13.33 5.62
C TYR A 240 23.00 -12.02 5.08
N LEU A 241 22.46 -11.18 5.97
CA LEU A 241 21.86 -9.89 5.57
C LEU A 241 22.85 -8.96 4.84
N LEU A 242 24.11 -8.94 5.26
CA LEU A 242 25.16 -8.15 4.57
C LEU A 242 25.46 -8.72 3.18
N LYS A 243 25.52 -10.07 3.03
CA LYS A 243 25.74 -10.75 1.75
C LYS A 243 24.60 -10.50 0.77
N GLU A 244 23.34 -10.39 1.27
CA GLU A 244 22.17 -9.97 0.50
C GLU A 244 22.14 -8.47 0.16
N GLY A 245 23.20 -7.73 0.49
CA GLY A 245 23.34 -6.32 0.14
C GLY A 245 22.63 -5.35 1.09
N LYS A 246 22.12 -5.81 2.24
CA LYS A 246 21.58 -4.90 3.25
C LYS A 246 22.67 -4.07 3.88
N LYS A 247 22.46 -2.78 3.99
CA LYS A 247 23.43 -1.88 4.63
C LYS A 247 23.34 -2.01 6.15
N ASP A 248 24.49 -2.03 6.80
CA ASP A 248 24.63 -2.05 8.25
C ASP A 248 23.76 -0.97 8.94
N ALA A 249 23.70 0.23 8.37
CA ALA A 249 22.88 1.33 8.88
C ALA A 249 21.35 1.06 8.79
N ASP A 250 20.88 0.29 7.80
CA ASP A 250 19.47 -0.06 7.66
C ASP A 250 19.08 -1.15 8.66
N ILE A 251 19.96 -2.11 8.90
CA ILE A 251 19.81 -3.13 9.95
C ILE A 251 19.74 -2.46 11.32
N LEU A 252 20.66 -1.56 11.62
CA LEU A 252 20.66 -0.80 12.87
C LEU A 252 19.33 -0.04 13.05
N ARG A 253 18.88 0.68 12.01
CA ARG A 253 17.63 1.45 12.06
C ARG A 253 16.41 0.57 12.33
N GLY A 254 16.39 -0.62 11.76
CA GLY A 254 15.32 -1.59 12.01
C GLY A 254 15.32 -2.12 13.44
N LEU A 255 16.50 -2.45 13.97
CA LEU A 255 16.68 -2.86 15.37
C LEU A 255 16.26 -1.74 16.34
N GLU A 256 16.70 -0.50 16.11
CA GLU A 256 16.33 0.66 16.92
C GLU A 256 14.83 0.86 16.98
N ARG A 257 14.14 0.78 15.82
CA ARG A 257 12.68 0.91 15.74
C ARG A 257 11.97 -0.18 16.55
N TYR A 258 12.40 -1.43 16.43
CA TYR A 258 11.82 -2.54 17.17
C TYR A 258 12.03 -2.40 18.68
N PHE A 259 13.25 -2.13 19.14
CA PHE A 259 13.54 -1.96 20.57
C PHE A 259 12.87 -0.72 21.16
N TYR A 260 12.69 0.34 20.37
CA TYR A 260 11.89 1.50 20.79
C TYR A 260 10.42 1.13 21.00
N GLN A 261 9.82 0.35 20.12
CA GLN A 261 8.47 -0.16 20.32
C GLN A 261 8.37 -1.03 21.58
N LEU A 262 9.33 -1.93 21.80
CA LEU A 262 9.39 -2.72 23.04
C LEU A 262 9.48 -1.83 24.29
N PHE A 263 10.26 -0.78 24.23
CA PHE A 263 10.37 0.18 25.34
C PHE A 263 9.05 0.90 25.62
N LEU A 264 8.32 1.29 24.62
CA LEU A 264 6.99 1.88 24.78
C LEU A 264 6.02 0.90 25.44
N PHE A 265 6.02 -0.38 25.02
CA PHE A 265 5.24 -1.42 25.71
C PHE A 265 5.66 -1.60 27.17
N PHE A 266 6.95 -1.66 27.43
CA PHE A 266 7.48 -1.77 28.79
C PHE A 266 7.05 -0.59 29.67
N ALA A 267 7.17 0.64 29.17
CA ALA A 267 6.77 1.86 29.88
C ALA A 267 5.26 1.87 30.16
N HIS A 268 4.45 1.52 29.15
CA HIS A 268 3.00 1.45 29.29
C HIS A 268 2.59 0.40 30.34
N ILE A 269 3.12 -0.82 30.25
CA ILE A 269 2.81 -1.89 31.23
C ILE A 269 3.24 -1.49 32.63
N LYS A 270 4.40 -0.82 32.79
CA LYS A 270 4.90 -0.38 34.09
C LYS A 270 4.04 0.73 34.73
N THR A 271 3.42 1.57 33.91
CA THR A 271 2.58 2.68 34.39
C THR A 271 1.12 2.28 34.61
N THR A 272 0.55 1.46 33.73
CA THR A 272 -0.89 1.11 33.74
C THR A 272 -1.18 -0.29 34.29
N GLY A 273 -0.18 -1.17 34.32
CA GLY A 273 -0.35 -2.58 34.70
C GLY A 273 -1.09 -3.42 33.63
N SER A 274 -1.40 -2.85 32.46
CA SER A 274 -2.18 -3.50 31.40
C SER A 274 -1.44 -3.49 30.07
N ILE A 275 -1.85 -4.40 29.16
CA ILE A 275 -1.35 -4.45 27.78
C ILE A 275 -2.40 -3.80 26.89
N ASP A 276 -2.19 -2.56 26.46
CA ASP A 276 -3.00 -1.92 25.43
C ASP A 276 -2.13 -1.60 24.20
N ALA A 277 -2.11 -2.55 23.29
CA ALA A 277 -1.34 -2.41 22.06
C ALA A 277 -1.85 -1.28 21.16
N LYS A 278 -3.15 -0.95 21.23
CA LYS A 278 -3.74 0.14 20.43
C LYS A 278 -3.24 1.49 20.91
N GLU A 279 -3.16 1.68 22.23
CA GLU A 279 -2.64 2.92 22.82
C GLU A 279 -1.14 3.09 22.51
N VAL A 280 -0.36 2.00 22.60
CA VAL A 280 1.09 2.03 22.38
C VAL A 280 1.48 2.18 20.91
N LEU A 281 0.83 1.46 20.00
CA LEU A 281 1.20 1.41 18.56
C LEU A 281 0.36 2.35 17.69
N GLY A 282 -0.76 2.88 18.21
CA GLY A 282 -1.72 3.66 17.43
C GLY A 282 -2.69 2.82 16.58
N TYR A 283 -2.53 1.50 16.57
CA TYR A 283 -3.44 0.54 15.93
C TYR A 283 -3.54 -0.74 16.76
N ALA A 284 -4.58 -1.54 16.54
CA ALA A 284 -4.78 -2.82 17.24
C ALA A 284 -4.19 -3.96 16.39
N PRO A 285 -2.98 -4.47 16.72
CA PRO A 285 -2.42 -5.64 16.05
C PRO A 285 -3.19 -6.91 16.46
N PRO A 286 -3.02 -8.04 15.72
CA PRO A 286 -3.49 -9.34 16.17
C PRO A 286 -3.02 -9.65 17.61
N LYS A 287 -3.87 -10.33 18.39
CA LYS A 287 -3.63 -10.57 19.81
C LYS A 287 -2.29 -11.27 20.08
N GLU A 288 -1.94 -12.24 19.26
CA GLU A 288 -0.67 -12.97 19.36
C GLU A 288 0.55 -12.05 19.20
N ILE A 289 0.49 -11.11 18.27
CA ILE A 289 1.55 -10.11 18.05
C ILE A 289 1.67 -9.19 19.27
N ALA A 290 0.55 -8.70 19.81
CA ALA A 290 0.54 -7.87 21.02
C ALA A 290 1.15 -8.59 22.23
N GLU A 291 0.79 -9.86 22.43
CA GLU A 291 1.32 -10.70 23.51
C GLU A 291 2.84 -10.94 23.34
N ASN A 292 3.32 -11.18 22.12
CA ASN A 292 4.74 -11.32 21.83
C ASN A 292 5.53 -10.04 22.12
N TYR A 293 5.00 -8.87 21.72
CA TYR A 293 5.61 -7.58 22.07
C TYR A 293 5.68 -7.39 23.60
N ALA A 294 4.59 -7.64 24.32
CA ALA A 294 4.55 -7.50 25.77
C ALA A 294 5.53 -8.46 26.45
N LYS A 295 5.58 -9.73 26.04
CA LYS A 295 6.51 -10.74 26.55
C LYS A 295 7.96 -10.33 26.33
N ASN A 296 8.31 -9.89 25.13
CA ASN A 296 9.67 -9.46 24.81
C ASN A 296 10.03 -8.15 25.54
N ALA A 297 9.08 -7.23 25.67
CA ALA A 297 9.26 -5.98 26.41
C ALA A 297 9.62 -6.22 27.90
N LEU A 298 8.99 -7.18 28.53
CA LEU A 298 9.23 -7.49 29.95
C LEU A 298 10.52 -8.29 30.19
N ARG A 299 11.14 -8.89 29.15
CA ARG A 299 12.46 -9.56 29.30
C ARG A 299 13.58 -8.57 29.55
N LEU A 300 13.49 -7.35 29.01
CA LEU A 300 14.43 -6.28 29.28
C LEU A 300 13.93 -5.46 30.47
N LYS A 301 14.71 -5.42 31.53
CA LYS A 301 14.47 -4.47 32.62
C LYS A 301 14.92 -3.07 32.19
N GLU A 302 14.53 -2.03 32.95
CA GLU A 302 14.89 -0.64 32.66
C GLU A 302 16.40 -0.44 32.37
N ALA A 303 17.27 -1.05 33.21
CA ALA A 303 18.71 -1.03 33.01
C ALA A 303 19.15 -1.71 31.70
N GLY A 304 18.40 -2.73 31.22
CA GLY A 304 18.65 -3.39 29.96
C GLY A 304 18.36 -2.48 28.77
N TYR A 305 17.23 -1.79 28.78
CA TYR A 305 16.89 -0.81 27.74
C TYR A 305 17.95 0.30 27.64
N LYS A 306 18.35 0.86 28.79
CA LYS A 306 19.38 1.90 28.84
C LYS A 306 20.70 1.44 28.18
N ARG A 307 21.13 0.20 28.48
CA ARG A 307 22.35 -0.38 27.89
C ARG A 307 22.20 -0.64 26.39
N VAL A 308 21.06 -1.18 25.95
CA VAL A 308 20.81 -1.46 24.53
C VAL A 308 20.80 -0.18 23.71
N PHE A 309 20.12 0.87 24.17
CA PHE A 309 20.10 2.16 23.47
C PHE A 309 21.48 2.83 23.46
N GLU A 310 22.30 2.66 24.50
CA GLU A 310 23.67 3.16 24.50
C GLU A 310 24.53 2.42 23.45
N ILE A 311 24.35 1.11 23.29
CA ILE A 311 25.00 0.32 22.23
C ILE A 311 24.57 0.82 20.85
N PHE A 312 23.29 1.05 20.62
CA PHE A 312 22.80 1.58 19.34
C PHE A 312 23.37 2.97 19.06
N ARG A 313 23.45 3.82 20.08
CA ARG A 313 24.08 5.15 19.96
C ARG A 313 25.54 5.06 19.51
N LEU A 314 26.31 4.17 20.12
CA LEU A 314 27.70 3.94 19.73
C LEU A 314 27.83 3.38 18.32
N TRP A 315 27.02 2.39 17.98
CA TRP A 315 26.95 1.82 16.62
C TRP A 315 26.67 2.90 15.58
N ARG A 316 25.68 3.75 15.84
CA ARG A 316 25.31 4.85 14.94
C ARG A 316 26.47 5.85 14.76
N ILE A 317 27.13 6.26 15.84
CA ILE A 317 28.26 7.20 15.78
C ILE A 317 29.38 6.62 14.93
N GLN A 318 29.77 5.37 15.16
CA GLN A 318 30.82 4.72 14.40
C GLN A 318 30.47 4.49 12.94
N SER A 319 29.20 4.16 12.66
CA SER A 319 28.70 4.04 11.30
C SER A 319 28.77 5.38 10.55
N MET A 320 28.45 6.50 11.23
CA MET A 320 28.59 7.85 10.66
C MET A 320 30.07 8.25 10.44
N GLN A 321 30.99 7.65 11.17
CA GLN A 321 32.44 7.81 10.98
C GLN A 321 33.00 6.93 9.86
N GLY A 322 32.13 6.20 9.13
CA GLY A 322 32.49 5.36 7.99
C GLY A 322 32.91 3.93 8.34
N GLN A 323 32.80 3.52 9.61
CA GLN A 323 33.00 2.13 9.98
C GLN A 323 31.85 1.26 9.47
N LYS A 324 32.16 0.04 9.04
CA LYS A 324 31.20 -0.90 8.43
C LYS A 324 31.14 -2.19 9.26
N GLU A 325 30.07 -2.97 9.03
CA GLU A 325 29.90 -4.32 9.59
C GLU A 325 29.95 -4.34 11.14
N LEU A 326 29.49 -3.24 11.75
CA LEU A 326 29.53 -3.04 13.20
C LEU A 326 28.61 -4.00 13.98
N GLY A 327 27.66 -4.66 13.28
CA GLY A 327 26.83 -5.68 13.90
C GLY A 327 27.63 -6.84 14.49
N PHE A 328 28.77 -7.20 13.91
CA PHE A 328 29.65 -8.22 14.51
C PHE A 328 30.18 -7.80 15.90
N LEU A 329 30.37 -6.52 16.13
CA LEU A 329 30.80 -5.99 17.41
C LEU A 329 29.66 -5.87 18.43
N TYR A 330 28.47 -5.44 17.97
CA TYR A 330 27.40 -4.97 18.85
C TYR A 330 26.27 -5.98 19.09
N LEU A 331 26.02 -6.95 18.19
CA LEU A 331 24.90 -7.89 18.36
C LEU A 331 25.10 -8.86 19.54
N THR A 332 26.33 -9.35 19.76
CA THR A 332 26.62 -10.24 20.89
C THR A 332 26.39 -9.58 22.25
N PRO A 333 26.87 -8.35 22.53
CA PRO A 333 26.51 -7.62 23.73
C PRO A 333 25.00 -7.41 23.92
N ILE A 334 24.27 -7.06 22.86
CA ILE A 334 22.80 -6.92 22.90
C ILE A 334 22.14 -8.24 23.28
N GLN A 335 22.55 -9.35 22.65
CA GLN A 335 22.01 -10.67 22.94
C GLN A 335 22.24 -11.10 24.40
N LYS A 336 23.40 -10.77 24.98
CA LYS A 336 23.71 -11.01 26.41
C LYS A 336 22.84 -10.17 27.35
N ILE A 337 22.48 -8.95 26.96
CA ILE A 337 21.58 -8.08 27.75
C ILE A 337 20.16 -8.65 27.74
N ILE A 338 19.69 -9.15 26.59
CA ILE A 338 18.34 -9.75 26.43
C ILE A 338 18.23 -11.08 27.20
N ASN A 339 19.33 -11.84 27.26
CA ASN A 339 19.37 -13.20 27.80
C ASN A 339 20.53 -13.30 28.81
N PRO A 340 20.39 -12.67 29.97
CA PRO A 340 21.40 -12.66 31.02
C PRO A 340 21.73 -14.03 31.61
#